data_b8d1f4bede0033d8d667b92e69ce163a
#
_entry.id   b8d1f4bede0033d8d667b92e69ce163a
#
_cell.length_a   1.000
_cell.length_b   1.000
_cell.length_c   1.000
_cell.angle_alpha   90.00
_cell.angle_beta   90.00
_cell.angle_gamma   90.00
#
_symmetry.space_group_name_H-M   'P 1'
#
loop_
_entity.id
_entity.type
_entity.pdbx_description
1 polymer ?
#
loop_
_entity_poly.entity_id
_entity_poly.type
_entity_poly.pdbx_seq_one_letter_code
_entity_poly.pdbx_strand_id
1 'polypeptide(L)'
;MDHLNIQKAHIIGASMGGMITQVIGLDYPDRVSSLTPIMSSPGIGLEDSNLQGPTQEMMEAIIESMKLNMEGEYEDALVVNYRVLSGSRFPFNEEKFREQAKEVIAHGHNPFPGHGAAVGQSPHRGVRLSEIDIPTLVIHGTEDAILPYDHGQALAEGIKNAELMTLEGVGHEIPEELTEEITQKIIGHIKGA
;
A
#
# COMPACT_ATOMS: atom_id res chain seq x y z
N MET A 1 13.08 0.29 -17.66
CA MET A 1 14.36 0.97 -17.41
C MET A 1 15.28 0.87 -18.62
N ASP A 2 15.52 -0.30 -19.18
CA ASP A 2 16.48 -0.50 -20.29
C ASP A 2 16.15 0.35 -21.53
N HIS A 3 14.88 0.39 -21.94
CA HIS A 3 14.42 1.22 -23.04
C HIS A 3 14.73 2.74 -22.85
N LEU A 4 14.84 3.18 -21.60
CA LEU A 4 15.15 4.58 -21.24
C LEU A 4 16.62 4.78 -20.85
N ASN A 5 17.46 3.75 -20.99
CA ASN A 5 18.86 3.74 -20.56
C ASN A 5 19.05 4.11 -19.07
N ILE A 6 18.09 3.78 -18.22
CA ILE A 6 18.16 3.98 -16.76
C ILE A 6 18.85 2.77 -16.15
N GLN A 7 20.03 2.97 -15.55
CA GLN A 7 20.80 1.90 -14.91
C GLN A 7 20.23 1.53 -13.54
N LYS A 8 19.98 2.52 -12.68
CA LYS A 8 19.38 2.35 -11.34
C LYS A 8 18.26 3.37 -11.13
N ALA A 9 17.30 3.01 -10.29
CA ALA A 9 16.21 3.91 -9.91
C ALA A 9 15.88 3.78 -8.42
N HIS A 10 15.31 4.83 -7.84
CA HIS A 10 14.59 4.76 -6.58
C HIS A 10 13.19 4.24 -6.85
N ILE A 11 12.77 3.20 -6.15
CA ILE A 11 11.49 2.54 -6.40
C ILE A 11 10.52 2.83 -5.27
N ILE A 12 9.41 3.46 -5.58
CA ILE A 12 8.35 3.80 -4.64
C ILE A 12 7.09 3.06 -5.07
N GLY A 13 6.39 2.44 -4.14
CA GLY A 13 5.15 1.73 -4.44
C GLY A 13 4.21 1.69 -3.25
N ALA A 14 2.91 1.93 -3.52
CA ALA A 14 1.87 1.86 -2.51
C ALA A 14 1.10 0.54 -2.59
N SER A 15 0.71 -0.02 -1.46
CA SER A 15 -0.08 -1.24 -1.35
C SER A 15 0.56 -2.41 -2.12
N MET A 16 -0.11 -2.98 -3.12
CA MET A 16 0.48 -3.97 -4.03
C MET A 16 1.75 -3.45 -4.73
N GLY A 17 1.81 -2.15 -5.04
CA GLY A 17 3.02 -1.52 -5.56
C GLY A 17 4.21 -1.65 -4.60
N GLY A 18 3.98 -1.57 -3.29
CA GLY A 18 4.99 -1.83 -2.27
C GLY A 18 5.40 -3.32 -2.19
N MET A 19 4.49 -4.25 -2.50
CA MET A 19 4.85 -5.67 -2.66
C MET A 19 5.76 -5.88 -3.88
N ILE A 20 5.48 -5.17 -4.96
CA ILE A 20 6.30 -5.18 -6.19
C ILE A 20 7.68 -4.58 -5.92
N THR A 21 7.79 -3.51 -5.11
CA THR A 21 9.11 -2.94 -4.75
C THR A 21 10.01 -3.97 -4.07
N GLN A 22 9.44 -4.81 -3.18
CA GLN A 22 10.18 -5.89 -2.51
C GLN A 22 10.69 -6.93 -3.52
N VAL A 23 9.82 -7.36 -4.46
CA VAL A 23 10.22 -8.32 -5.51
C VAL A 23 11.35 -7.73 -6.37
N ILE A 24 11.25 -6.46 -6.74
CA ILE A 24 12.31 -5.79 -7.51
C ILE A 24 13.60 -5.72 -6.70
N GLY A 25 13.55 -5.40 -5.41
CA GLY A 25 14.72 -5.36 -4.54
C GLY A 25 15.38 -6.72 -4.34
N LEU A 26 14.59 -7.80 -4.28
CA LEU A 26 15.07 -9.17 -4.14
C LEU A 26 15.68 -9.73 -5.44
N ASP A 27 15.01 -9.50 -6.56
CA ASP A 27 15.37 -10.16 -7.81
C ASP A 27 16.29 -9.30 -8.71
N TYR A 28 16.31 -7.97 -8.49
CA TYR A 28 17.12 -7.03 -9.29
C TYR A 28 17.84 -5.98 -8.43
N PRO A 29 18.59 -6.38 -7.37
CA PRO A 29 19.19 -5.43 -6.42
C PRO A 29 20.14 -4.42 -7.09
N ASP A 30 20.85 -4.83 -8.13
CA ASP A 30 21.78 -3.97 -8.88
C ASP A 30 21.09 -2.85 -9.67
N ARG A 31 19.76 -2.93 -9.82
CA ARG A 31 18.94 -1.94 -10.55
C ARG A 31 18.23 -0.94 -9.63
N VAL A 32 18.41 -1.05 -8.31
CA VAL A 32 17.70 -0.28 -7.30
C VAL A 32 18.68 0.56 -6.48
N SER A 33 18.38 1.86 -6.34
CA SER A 33 19.12 2.77 -5.46
C SER A 33 18.50 2.81 -4.05
N SER A 34 17.16 2.87 -3.96
CA SER A 34 16.43 2.75 -2.70
C SER A 34 15.02 2.22 -2.92
N LEU A 35 14.39 1.74 -1.86
CA LEU A 35 13.01 1.26 -1.83
C LEU A 35 12.16 2.13 -0.89
N THR A 36 10.92 2.38 -1.29
CA THR A 36 9.92 3.00 -0.41
C THR A 36 8.57 2.29 -0.57
N PRO A 37 8.37 1.16 0.13
CA PRO A 37 7.04 0.55 0.24
C PRO A 37 6.16 1.38 1.18
N ILE A 38 4.98 1.78 0.70
CA ILE A 38 3.98 2.56 1.42
C ILE A 38 2.75 1.70 1.63
N MET A 39 2.18 1.64 2.86
CA MET A 39 0.99 0.84 3.22
C MET A 39 1.01 -0.55 2.59
N SER A 40 2.06 -1.32 2.82
CA SER A 40 2.32 -2.58 2.13
C SER A 40 2.59 -3.74 3.10
N SER A 41 2.79 -4.92 2.55
CA SER A 41 2.91 -6.18 3.29
C SER A 41 4.03 -7.04 2.73
N PRO A 42 4.71 -7.86 3.55
CA PRO A 42 5.60 -8.92 3.07
C PRO A 42 4.86 -10.06 2.33
N GLY A 43 3.55 -10.07 2.40
CA GLY A 43 2.66 -11.05 1.78
C GLY A 43 1.45 -11.33 2.66
N ILE A 44 0.41 -11.91 2.07
CA ILE A 44 -0.84 -12.28 2.74
C ILE A 44 -0.95 -13.80 2.72
N GLY A 45 -1.46 -14.40 3.80
CA GLY A 45 -1.95 -15.78 3.76
C GLY A 45 -0.93 -16.89 4.02
N LEU A 46 0.16 -16.64 4.77
CA LEU A 46 0.88 -17.75 5.37
C LEU A 46 0.24 -18.15 6.70
N GLU A 47 -0.02 -19.44 6.86
CA GLU A 47 -0.48 -20.03 8.13
C GLU A 47 0.47 -19.75 9.30
N ASP A 48 1.76 -19.48 9.01
CA ASP A 48 2.81 -19.18 9.99
C ASP A 48 3.08 -17.67 10.17
N SER A 49 2.41 -16.78 9.43
CA SER A 49 2.55 -15.35 9.68
C SER A 49 1.59 -14.94 10.80
N ASN A 50 2.12 -14.36 11.87
CA ASN A 50 1.31 -13.77 12.96
C ASN A 50 0.69 -12.43 12.54
N LEU A 51 0.75 -12.05 11.25
CA LEU A 51 0.21 -10.79 10.76
C LEU A 51 -1.31 -10.82 10.72
N GLN A 52 -1.91 -9.74 11.14
CA GLN A 52 -3.35 -9.61 11.18
C GLN A 52 -3.93 -9.50 9.76
N GLY A 53 -5.06 -10.12 9.53
CA GLY A 53 -5.85 -9.90 8.31
C GLY A 53 -6.57 -8.56 8.34
N PRO A 54 -7.30 -8.22 7.26
CA PRO A 54 -8.17 -7.04 7.24
C PRO A 54 -9.11 -7.00 8.45
N THR A 55 -9.41 -5.80 8.93
CA THR A 55 -10.35 -5.63 10.05
C THR A 55 -11.74 -6.16 9.69
N GLN A 56 -12.55 -6.46 10.69
CA GLN A 56 -13.94 -6.89 10.46
C GLN A 56 -14.72 -5.82 9.68
N GLU A 57 -14.54 -4.54 10.03
CA GLU A 57 -15.19 -3.42 9.34
C GLU A 57 -14.78 -3.36 7.86
N MET A 58 -13.51 -3.59 7.54
CA MET A 58 -13.04 -3.64 6.14
C MET A 58 -13.66 -4.84 5.39
N MET A 59 -13.78 -5.99 6.02
CA MET A 59 -14.40 -7.16 5.42
C MET A 59 -15.89 -6.92 5.13
N GLU A 60 -16.61 -6.26 6.04
CA GLU A 60 -18.00 -5.86 5.85
C GLU A 60 -18.14 -4.84 4.70
N ALA A 61 -17.25 -3.85 4.63
CA ALA A 61 -17.21 -2.87 3.56
C ALA A 61 -16.93 -3.51 2.19
N ILE A 62 -16.03 -4.48 2.11
CA ILE A 62 -15.76 -5.24 0.88
C ILE A 62 -17.02 -5.98 0.42
N ILE A 63 -17.74 -6.65 1.31
CA ILE A 63 -18.97 -7.38 0.97
C ILE A 63 -20.05 -6.42 0.47
N GLU A 64 -20.25 -5.28 1.15
CA GLU A 64 -21.23 -4.27 0.73
C GLU A 64 -20.85 -3.65 -0.62
N SER A 65 -19.57 -3.31 -0.81
CA SER A 65 -19.05 -2.81 -2.08
C SER A 65 -19.28 -3.79 -3.23
N MET A 66 -19.06 -5.08 -3.01
CA MET A 66 -19.32 -6.11 -4.02
C MET A 66 -20.80 -6.16 -4.39
N LYS A 67 -21.71 -6.06 -3.42
CA LYS A 67 -23.15 -6.02 -3.64
C LYS A 67 -23.54 -4.79 -4.46
N LEU A 68 -23.09 -3.60 -4.06
CA LEU A 68 -23.34 -2.35 -4.79
C LEU A 68 -22.81 -2.40 -6.23
N ASN A 69 -21.63 -2.97 -6.44
CA ASN A 69 -21.08 -3.20 -7.78
C ASN A 69 -21.97 -4.10 -8.65
N MET A 70 -22.57 -5.15 -8.07
CA MET A 70 -23.50 -6.03 -8.80
C MET A 70 -24.82 -5.33 -9.13
N GLU A 71 -25.23 -4.35 -8.34
CA GLU A 71 -26.43 -3.52 -8.57
C GLU A 71 -26.15 -2.35 -9.54
N GLY A 72 -24.87 -2.10 -9.89
CA GLY A 72 -24.46 -0.99 -10.76
C GLY A 72 -24.19 0.33 -10.04
N GLU A 73 -24.25 0.32 -8.72
CA GLU A 73 -24.04 1.49 -7.84
C GLU A 73 -22.53 1.69 -7.56
N TYR A 74 -21.75 1.92 -8.63
CA TYR A 74 -20.28 1.94 -8.59
C TYR A 74 -19.72 3.06 -7.73
N GLU A 75 -20.36 4.24 -7.70
CA GLU A 75 -19.94 5.38 -6.89
C GLU A 75 -20.03 5.03 -5.40
N ASP A 76 -21.18 4.52 -4.97
CA ASP A 76 -21.41 4.13 -3.57
C ASP A 76 -20.49 2.96 -3.17
N ALA A 77 -20.25 2.01 -4.06
CA ALA A 77 -19.31 0.91 -3.83
C ALA A 77 -17.88 1.40 -3.53
N LEU A 78 -17.42 2.44 -4.22
CA LEU A 78 -16.11 3.05 -3.97
C LEU A 78 -16.10 3.85 -2.68
N VAL A 79 -17.15 4.64 -2.41
CA VAL A 79 -17.25 5.48 -1.20
C VAL A 79 -17.28 4.64 0.07
N VAL A 80 -18.00 3.51 0.08
CA VAL A 80 -18.01 2.58 1.22
C VAL A 80 -16.60 2.11 1.56
N ASN A 81 -15.81 1.72 0.56
CA ASN A 81 -14.42 1.32 0.78
C ASN A 81 -13.55 2.48 1.24
N TYR A 82 -13.64 3.66 0.60
CA TYR A 82 -12.85 4.82 0.99
C TYR A 82 -13.08 5.23 2.44
N ARG A 83 -14.31 5.15 2.93
CA ARG A 83 -14.65 5.48 4.32
C ARG A 83 -13.90 4.61 5.33
N VAL A 84 -13.78 3.31 5.08
CA VAL A 84 -13.09 2.38 5.99
C VAL A 84 -11.57 2.41 5.79
N LEU A 85 -11.11 2.72 4.58
CA LEU A 85 -9.69 2.88 4.28
C LEU A 85 -9.11 4.19 4.83
N SER A 86 -9.93 5.21 5.04
CA SER A 86 -9.50 6.44 5.70
C SER A 86 -9.34 6.22 7.20
N GLY A 87 -8.27 6.75 7.77
CA GLY A 87 -8.05 6.72 9.21
C GLY A 87 -8.85 7.80 9.96
N SER A 88 -8.67 7.89 11.27
CA SER A 88 -9.35 8.85 12.13
C SER A 88 -8.66 10.21 12.23
N ARG A 89 -7.42 10.34 11.72
CA ARG A 89 -6.60 11.57 11.87
C ARG A 89 -7.24 12.79 11.23
N PHE A 90 -7.92 12.61 10.10
CA PHE A 90 -8.60 13.68 9.37
C PHE A 90 -10.07 13.33 9.16
N PRO A 91 -10.97 14.32 9.17
CA PRO A 91 -12.38 14.07 8.91
C PRO A 91 -12.59 13.49 7.51
N PHE A 92 -13.39 12.42 7.42
CA PHE A 92 -13.77 11.86 6.12
C PHE A 92 -14.61 12.85 5.33
N ASN A 93 -14.14 13.26 4.18
CA ASN A 93 -14.85 14.17 3.27
C ASN A 93 -15.55 13.38 2.16
N GLU A 94 -16.81 12.98 2.42
CA GLU A 94 -17.58 12.17 1.47
C GLU A 94 -17.75 12.83 0.10
N GLU A 95 -17.96 14.16 0.06
CA GLU A 95 -18.14 14.88 -1.20
C GLU A 95 -16.89 14.77 -2.09
N LYS A 96 -15.70 14.97 -1.50
CA LYS A 96 -14.42 14.79 -2.19
C LYS A 96 -14.24 13.35 -2.71
N PHE A 97 -14.53 12.35 -1.88
CA PHE A 97 -14.40 10.96 -2.30
C PHE A 97 -15.41 10.55 -3.36
N ARG A 98 -16.62 11.13 -3.37
CA ARG A 98 -17.59 10.95 -4.46
C ARG A 98 -17.09 11.54 -5.78
N GLU A 99 -16.47 12.72 -5.76
CA GLU A 99 -15.85 13.28 -6.97
C GLU A 99 -14.71 12.38 -7.49
N GLN A 100 -13.85 11.89 -6.61
CA GLN A 100 -12.81 10.92 -7.00
C GLN A 100 -13.40 9.62 -7.57
N ALA A 101 -14.48 9.10 -6.98
CA ALA A 101 -15.16 7.91 -7.49
C ALA A 101 -15.70 8.13 -8.91
N LYS A 102 -16.28 9.30 -9.21
CA LYS A 102 -16.72 9.66 -10.56
C LYS A 102 -15.56 9.67 -11.56
N GLU A 103 -14.41 10.22 -11.17
CA GLU A 103 -13.21 10.22 -12.01
C GLU A 103 -12.70 8.80 -12.29
N VAL A 104 -12.66 7.94 -11.27
CA VAL A 104 -12.27 6.52 -11.41
C VAL A 104 -13.23 5.80 -12.36
N ILE A 105 -14.54 6.01 -12.22
CA ILE A 105 -15.56 5.39 -13.07
C ILE A 105 -15.41 5.89 -14.52
N ALA A 106 -15.23 7.19 -14.73
CA ALA A 106 -15.02 7.78 -16.05
C ALA A 106 -13.74 7.28 -16.73
N HIS A 107 -12.73 6.89 -15.96
CA HIS A 107 -11.47 6.32 -16.44
C HIS A 107 -11.56 4.83 -16.83
N GLY A 108 -12.69 4.20 -16.62
CA GLY A 108 -12.95 2.80 -16.96
C GLY A 108 -12.83 1.87 -15.74
N HIS A 109 -13.53 2.20 -14.67
CA HIS A 109 -13.61 1.36 -13.47
C HIS A 109 -14.00 -0.08 -13.81
N ASN A 110 -13.21 -1.03 -13.33
CA ASN A 110 -13.55 -2.44 -13.36
C ASN A 110 -13.99 -2.88 -11.94
N PRO A 111 -15.28 -3.16 -11.71
CA PRO A 111 -15.79 -3.55 -10.40
C PRO A 111 -15.22 -4.89 -9.89
N PHE A 112 -14.64 -5.71 -10.78
CA PHE A 112 -14.04 -7.00 -10.44
C PHE A 112 -12.59 -7.09 -10.92
N PRO A 113 -11.69 -6.21 -10.41
CA PRO A 113 -10.29 -6.21 -10.83
C PRO A 113 -9.58 -7.49 -10.39
N GLY A 114 -8.64 -7.97 -11.21
CA GLY A 114 -7.77 -9.10 -10.85
C GLY A 114 -6.74 -8.79 -9.75
N HIS A 115 -6.75 -7.59 -9.19
CA HIS A 115 -5.83 -7.11 -8.17
C HIS A 115 -5.79 -8.01 -6.92
N GLY A 116 -6.95 -8.27 -6.30
CA GLY A 116 -7.03 -9.14 -5.13
C GLY A 116 -6.54 -10.56 -5.39
N ALA A 117 -6.87 -11.11 -6.56
CA ALA A 117 -6.38 -12.43 -6.97
C ALA A 117 -4.85 -12.44 -7.17
N ALA A 118 -4.29 -11.39 -7.76
CA ALA A 118 -2.84 -11.27 -7.95
C ALA A 118 -2.11 -11.17 -6.60
N VAL A 119 -2.62 -10.39 -5.66
CA VAL A 119 -2.07 -10.27 -4.30
C VAL A 119 -2.17 -11.60 -3.56
N GLY A 120 -3.32 -12.28 -3.59
CA GLY A 120 -3.54 -13.56 -2.91
C GLY A 120 -2.71 -14.72 -3.47
N GLN A 121 -2.26 -14.64 -4.72
CA GLN A 121 -1.38 -15.64 -5.34
C GLN A 121 0.11 -15.28 -5.23
N SER A 122 0.44 -14.09 -4.77
CA SER A 122 1.82 -13.65 -4.63
C SER A 122 2.50 -14.38 -3.47
N PRO A 123 3.71 -14.98 -3.67
CA PRO A 123 4.42 -15.64 -2.60
C PRO A 123 4.70 -14.67 -1.44
N HIS A 124 4.61 -15.19 -0.22
CA HIS A 124 5.01 -14.44 0.96
C HIS A 124 6.54 -14.25 0.98
N ARG A 125 6.98 -13.02 1.22
CA ARG A 125 8.40 -12.63 1.13
C ARG A 125 9.07 -12.51 2.50
N GLY A 126 8.34 -12.71 3.60
CA GLY A 126 8.83 -12.50 4.96
C GLY A 126 10.20 -13.15 5.23
N VAL A 127 10.36 -14.41 4.86
CA VAL A 127 11.62 -15.15 5.06
C VAL A 127 12.79 -14.63 4.22
N ARG A 128 12.51 -13.87 3.15
CA ARG A 128 13.49 -13.32 2.23
C ARG A 128 13.81 -11.84 2.48
N LEU A 129 13.07 -11.17 3.36
CA LEU A 129 13.25 -9.71 3.59
C LEU A 129 14.69 -9.38 4.02
N SER A 130 15.33 -10.26 4.78
CA SER A 130 16.72 -10.09 5.22
C SER A 130 17.77 -10.17 4.08
N GLU A 131 17.36 -10.63 2.89
CA GLU A 131 18.20 -10.61 1.68
C GLU A 131 18.27 -9.20 1.07
N ILE A 132 17.30 -8.32 1.38
CA ILE A 132 17.30 -6.95 0.89
C ILE A 132 18.33 -6.13 1.67
N ASP A 133 19.39 -5.72 0.97
CA ASP A 133 20.47 -4.88 1.50
C ASP A 133 20.50 -3.53 0.74
N ILE A 134 19.32 -2.97 0.54
CA ILE A 134 19.06 -1.72 -0.18
C ILE A 134 18.46 -0.72 0.81
N PRO A 135 18.91 0.55 0.84
CA PRO A 135 18.30 1.56 1.68
C PRO A 135 16.78 1.56 1.51
N THR A 136 16.04 1.38 2.60
CA THR A 136 14.59 1.20 2.57
C THR A 136 13.89 2.11 3.58
N LEU A 137 12.89 2.86 3.12
CA LEU A 137 11.97 3.62 3.95
C LEU A 137 10.57 3.01 3.86
N VAL A 138 10.12 2.38 4.93
CA VAL A 138 8.74 1.89 5.05
C VAL A 138 7.86 3.02 5.57
N ILE A 139 6.69 3.24 4.94
CA ILE A 139 5.70 4.23 5.40
C ILE A 139 4.38 3.50 5.63
N HIS A 140 3.79 3.62 6.84
CA HIS A 140 2.57 2.88 7.17
C HIS A 140 1.70 3.64 8.18
N GLY A 141 0.38 3.59 7.97
CA GLY A 141 -0.61 4.16 8.86
C GLY A 141 -0.98 3.23 10.00
N THR A 142 -1.19 3.78 11.21
CA THR A 142 -1.53 2.96 12.39
C THR A 142 -2.95 2.43 12.37
N GLU A 143 -3.83 2.99 11.54
CA GLU A 143 -5.23 2.60 11.40
C GLU A 143 -5.54 1.97 10.03
N ASP A 144 -4.53 1.40 9.36
CA ASP A 144 -4.73 0.69 8.10
C ASP A 144 -5.65 -0.53 8.32
N ALA A 145 -6.85 -0.45 7.74
CA ALA A 145 -7.90 -1.45 7.96
C ALA A 145 -7.76 -2.69 7.06
N ILE A 146 -6.99 -2.60 5.97
CA ILE A 146 -6.81 -3.72 5.03
C ILE A 146 -5.47 -4.44 5.22
N LEU A 147 -4.41 -3.71 5.51
CA LEU A 147 -3.10 -4.23 5.89
C LEU A 147 -2.70 -3.60 7.23
N PRO A 148 -3.14 -4.16 8.36
CA PRO A 148 -2.88 -3.59 9.68
C PRO A 148 -1.42 -3.22 9.92
N TYR A 149 -1.17 -2.33 10.86
CA TYR A 149 0.13 -1.69 11.08
C TYR A 149 1.29 -2.68 11.30
N ASP A 150 1.00 -3.88 11.83
CA ASP A 150 1.98 -4.96 11.99
C ASP A 150 2.63 -5.40 10.67
N HIS A 151 1.97 -5.20 9.52
CA HIS A 151 2.58 -5.43 8.21
C HIS A 151 3.73 -4.46 7.91
N GLY A 152 3.55 -3.16 8.25
CA GLY A 152 4.61 -2.16 8.13
C GLY A 152 5.78 -2.43 9.08
N GLN A 153 5.46 -2.82 10.31
CA GLN A 153 6.47 -3.23 11.30
C GLN A 153 7.27 -4.44 10.80
N ALA A 154 6.59 -5.47 10.30
CA ALA A 154 7.24 -6.66 9.77
C ALA A 154 8.17 -6.36 8.58
N LEU A 155 7.81 -5.41 7.72
CA LEU A 155 8.70 -4.95 6.64
C LEU A 155 9.93 -4.24 7.21
N ALA A 156 9.75 -3.32 8.17
CA ALA A 156 10.85 -2.56 8.74
C ALA A 156 11.80 -3.43 9.58
N GLU A 157 11.27 -4.40 10.29
CA GLU A 157 12.07 -5.36 11.09
C GLU A 157 12.77 -6.40 10.21
N GLY A 158 12.13 -6.84 9.12
CA GLY A 158 12.67 -7.87 8.25
C GLY A 158 13.74 -7.39 7.27
N ILE A 159 13.66 -6.14 6.81
CA ILE A 159 14.62 -5.55 5.86
C ILE A 159 15.77 -4.91 6.63
N LYS A 160 17.01 -5.21 6.23
CA LYS A 160 18.20 -4.66 6.89
C LYS A 160 18.22 -3.13 6.83
N ASN A 161 18.44 -2.50 7.99
CA ASN A 161 18.57 -1.05 8.11
C ASN A 161 17.38 -0.26 7.54
N ALA A 162 16.21 -0.86 7.44
CA ALA A 162 15.01 -0.15 7.04
C ALA A 162 14.58 0.87 8.11
N GLU A 163 14.14 2.03 7.66
CA GLU A 163 13.50 3.03 8.50
C GLU A 163 11.98 2.89 8.40
N LEU A 164 11.26 3.05 9.52
CA LEU A 164 9.79 3.08 9.54
C LEU A 164 9.31 4.50 9.83
N MET A 165 8.55 5.08 8.89
CA MET A 165 7.75 6.27 9.10
C MET A 165 6.33 5.87 9.45
N THR A 166 5.97 6.05 10.72
CA THR A 166 4.63 5.78 11.22
C THR A 166 3.73 7.00 11.02
N LEU A 167 2.56 6.78 10.42
CA LEU A 167 1.55 7.80 10.25
C LEU A 167 0.40 7.53 11.24
N GLU A 168 0.45 8.20 12.40
CA GLU A 168 -0.53 8.03 13.46
C GLU A 168 -1.94 8.43 13.01
N GLY A 169 -2.93 7.57 13.26
CA GLY A 169 -4.33 7.79 12.92
C GLY A 169 -4.64 7.78 11.42
N VAL A 170 -3.70 7.38 10.58
CA VAL A 170 -3.86 7.28 9.13
C VAL A 170 -4.22 5.84 8.76
N GLY A 171 -5.14 5.67 7.82
CA GLY A 171 -5.55 4.38 7.28
C GLY A 171 -4.73 3.94 6.08
N HIS A 172 -5.38 3.22 5.14
CA HIS A 172 -4.77 2.78 3.88
C HIS A 172 -4.85 3.87 2.81
N GLU A 173 -4.30 5.01 3.10
CA GLU A 173 -4.36 6.20 2.25
C GLU A 173 -3.10 7.06 2.37
N ILE A 174 -2.94 8.02 1.47
CA ILE A 174 -1.99 9.12 1.59
C ILE A 174 -2.84 10.40 1.74
N PRO A 175 -3.07 10.88 2.98
CA PRO A 175 -3.85 12.08 3.20
C PRO A 175 -3.20 13.30 2.54
N GLU A 176 -4.01 14.15 1.93
CA GLU A 176 -3.53 15.37 1.27
C GLU A 176 -2.76 16.27 2.23
N GLU A 177 -3.21 16.33 3.48
CA GLU A 177 -2.62 17.11 4.56
C GLU A 177 -1.20 16.65 4.93
N LEU A 178 -0.84 15.40 4.64
CA LEU A 178 0.49 14.83 4.91
C LEU A 178 1.37 14.73 3.66
N THR A 179 0.87 15.11 2.49
CA THR A 179 1.61 14.97 1.22
C THR A 179 2.96 15.65 1.27
N GLU A 180 3.05 16.87 1.81
CA GLU A 180 4.33 17.59 1.94
C GLU A 180 5.29 16.86 2.88
N GLU A 181 4.83 16.45 4.06
CA GLU A 181 5.63 15.74 5.07
C GLU A 181 6.18 14.42 4.50
N ILE A 182 5.31 13.61 3.89
CA ILE A 182 5.68 12.33 3.27
C ILE A 182 6.67 12.56 2.12
N THR A 183 6.42 13.55 1.27
CA THR A 183 7.30 13.89 0.15
C THR A 183 8.68 14.29 0.62
N GLN A 184 8.79 15.16 1.63
CA GLN A 184 10.08 15.59 2.18
C GLN A 184 10.84 14.44 2.81
N LYS A 185 10.15 13.52 3.50
CA LYS A 185 10.76 12.32 4.06
C LYS A 185 11.33 11.41 2.96
N ILE A 186 10.56 11.18 1.90
CA ILE A 186 11.02 10.40 0.74
C ILE A 186 12.21 11.05 0.05
N ILE A 187 12.17 12.39 -0.18
CA ILE A 187 13.29 13.12 -0.77
C ILE A 187 14.54 13.01 0.10
N GLY A 188 14.39 13.13 1.42
CA GLY A 188 15.49 12.95 2.36
C GLY A 188 16.11 11.57 2.27
N HIS A 189 15.28 10.52 2.23
CA HIS A 189 15.70 9.13 2.06
C HIS A 189 16.46 8.93 0.74
N ILE A 190 15.93 9.42 -0.38
CA ILE A 190 16.56 9.33 -1.71
C ILE A 190 17.94 9.98 -1.75
N LYS A 191 18.10 11.14 -1.06
CA LYS A 191 19.40 11.84 -1.03
C LYS A 191 20.44 11.19 -0.13
N GLY A 192 20.01 10.34 0.80
CA GLY A 192 20.89 9.59 1.71
C GLY A 192 21.26 8.17 1.23
N ALA A 193 20.67 7.71 0.12
CA ALA A 193 20.77 6.36 -0.40
C ALA A 193 21.90 6.18 -1.42
#